data_31151b012a320360c098d19d602a1bdb
#
_entry.id   31151b012a320360c098d19d602a1bdb
#
_cell.length_a   1.000
_cell.length_b   1.000
_cell.length_c   1.000
_cell.angle_alpha   90.00
_cell.angle_beta   90.00
_cell.angle_gamma   90.00
#
_symmetry.space_group_name_H-M   'P 1'
#
loop_
_entity.id
_entity.type
_entity.pdbx_description
1 polymer ?
#
loop_
_entity_poly.entity_id
_entity_poly.type
_entity_poly.pdbx_seq_one_letter_code
_entity_poly.pdbx_strand_id
1 'polypeptide(L)'
;MKSVITLLVLVMTLHMSYGQETNDSIPKLDSKTKRILNIEDQAAYQLAMRYNDPGMAKTKLYNLIIRNPENLRFQEALGSLYFEMGESTSAALVALDILEVNDKSIGALEIAAYSLEQVGALDRALPHFESLYLLTGDNFSLYKSGFLQYSLKRYEEAMNSANLLVREAKADEKIGFPKTQTETQEVLMKAAALNLKGMIYLEQGSKEDAKVAFEEAIQLDPSFDMAKENLQKTQ
;
A
#
# COMPACT_ATOMS: atom_id res chain seq x y z
N MET A 1 -46.06 -31.88 22.79
CA MET A 1 -44.92 -31.63 21.90
C MET A 1 -45.26 -30.97 20.56
N LYS A 2 -46.51 -31.02 20.08
CA LYS A 2 -46.91 -30.35 18.80
C LYS A 2 -47.13 -28.84 18.89
N SER A 3 -47.44 -28.29 20.08
CA SER A 3 -47.75 -26.86 20.28
C SER A 3 -46.49 -25.95 20.32
N VAL A 4 -45.35 -26.47 20.73
CA VAL A 4 -44.10 -25.69 20.86
C VAL A 4 -43.43 -25.45 19.49
N ILE A 5 -43.57 -26.42 18.59
CA ILE A 5 -42.97 -26.30 17.23
C ILE A 5 -43.75 -25.26 16.38
N THR A 6 -45.03 -25.14 16.57
CA THR A 6 -45.87 -24.16 15.84
C THR A 6 -45.57 -22.72 16.27
N LEU A 7 -45.23 -22.51 17.54
CA LEU A 7 -44.86 -21.18 18.05
C LEU A 7 -43.47 -20.72 17.56
N LEU A 8 -42.51 -21.67 17.40
CA LEU A 8 -41.16 -21.37 16.94
C LEU A 8 -41.14 -21.00 15.45
N VAL A 9 -42.00 -21.60 14.63
CA VAL A 9 -42.12 -21.26 13.20
C VAL A 9 -42.80 -19.90 13.00
N LEU A 10 -43.75 -19.51 13.87
CA LEU A 10 -44.41 -18.21 13.79
C LEU A 10 -43.47 -17.05 14.20
N VAL A 11 -42.53 -17.28 15.12
CA VAL A 11 -41.54 -16.27 15.52
C VAL A 11 -40.46 -16.07 14.45
N MET A 12 -40.08 -17.11 13.70
CA MET A 12 -39.11 -16.99 12.59
C MET A 12 -39.68 -16.26 11.36
N THR A 13 -41.00 -16.30 11.13
CA THR A 13 -41.60 -15.60 10.00
C THR A 13 -41.82 -14.10 10.25
N LEU A 14 -41.77 -13.67 11.51
CA LEU A 14 -41.91 -12.24 11.89
C LEU A 14 -40.60 -11.46 11.78
N HIS A 15 -39.46 -12.14 11.61
CA HIS A 15 -38.13 -11.48 11.50
C HIS A 15 -37.65 -11.27 10.06
N MET A 16 -38.43 -11.68 9.05
CA MET A 16 -38.11 -11.46 7.63
C MET A 16 -38.78 -10.26 6.97
N SER A 17 -39.48 -9.41 7.73
CA SER A 17 -40.27 -8.31 7.15
C SER A 17 -39.72 -6.90 7.44
N TYR A 18 -38.51 -6.77 7.91
CA TYR A 18 -37.84 -5.45 8.08
C TYR A 18 -36.56 -5.32 7.24
N GLY A 19 -36.64 -5.78 6.01
CA GLY A 19 -35.87 -5.23 4.93
C GLY A 19 -36.63 -4.08 4.32
N GLN A 20 -36.76 -2.96 5.01
CA GLN A 20 -37.13 -1.73 4.35
C GLN A 20 -35.97 -1.41 3.41
N GLU A 21 -36.18 -1.63 2.10
CA GLU A 21 -35.49 -0.85 1.09
C GLU A 21 -35.80 0.62 1.39
N THR A 22 -34.99 1.25 2.23
CA THR A 22 -34.91 2.70 2.27
C THR A 22 -34.27 3.11 0.96
N ASN A 23 -35.10 3.26 -0.05
CA ASN A 23 -34.75 3.97 -1.27
C ASN A 23 -34.69 5.46 -0.93
N ASP A 24 -33.87 5.78 0.11
CA ASP A 24 -33.48 7.13 0.48
C ASP A 24 -32.44 7.61 -0.54
N SER A 25 -32.92 7.85 -1.77
CA SER A 25 -32.16 8.61 -2.72
C SER A 25 -31.88 9.98 -2.10
N ILE A 26 -30.62 10.23 -1.75
CA ILE A 26 -30.15 11.56 -1.32
C ILE A 26 -30.77 12.58 -2.28
N PRO A 27 -31.51 13.59 -1.80
CA PRO A 27 -32.15 14.57 -2.66
C PRO A 27 -31.13 15.18 -3.62
N LYS A 28 -31.38 15.07 -4.93
CA LYS A 28 -30.48 15.62 -5.94
C LYS A 28 -30.48 17.15 -5.80
N LEU A 29 -29.36 17.71 -5.39
CA LEU A 29 -29.14 19.16 -5.38
C LEU A 29 -29.19 19.72 -6.81
N ASP A 30 -29.78 20.90 -6.98
CA ASP A 30 -29.65 21.62 -8.24
C ASP A 30 -28.16 21.99 -8.52
N SER A 31 -27.82 22.14 -9.79
CA SER A 31 -26.43 22.30 -10.22
C SER A 31 -25.77 23.57 -9.67
N LYS A 32 -26.54 24.65 -9.44
CA LYS A 32 -26.02 25.91 -8.89
C LYS A 32 -25.68 25.75 -7.41
N THR A 33 -26.58 25.17 -6.63
CA THR A 33 -26.38 24.88 -5.20
C THR A 33 -25.20 23.90 -5.02
N LYS A 34 -25.16 22.80 -5.81
CA LYS A 34 -24.06 21.84 -5.80
C LYS A 34 -22.71 22.54 -6.03
N ARG A 35 -22.64 23.43 -7.03
CA ARG A 35 -21.41 24.18 -7.34
C ARG A 35 -20.96 25.06 -6.18
N ILE A 36 -21.88 25.82 -5.56
CA ILE A 36 -21.58 26.71 -4.43
C ILE A 36 -21.01 25.89 -3.26
N LEU A 37 -21.70 24.83 -2.86
CA LEU A 37 -21.26 23.95 -1.76
C LEU A 37 -19.90 23.28 -2.05
N ASN A 38 -19.63 22.92 -3.30
CA ASN A 38 -18.33 22.38 -3.66
C ASN A 38 -17.20 23.41 -3.53
N ILE A 39 -17.44 24.66 -3.92
CA ILE A 39 -16.46 25.75 -3.77
C ILE A 39 -16.19 26.01 -2.29
N GLU A 40 -17.23 26.10 -1.46
CA GLU A 40 -17.10 26.31 -0.02
C GLU A 40 -16.32 25.19 0.66
N ASP A 41 -16.67 23.92 0.38
CA ASP A 41 -16.01 22.78 1.00
C ASP A 41 -14.56 22.61 0.51
N GLN A 42 -14.25 22.92 -0.76
CA GLN A 42 -12.87 22.94 -1.24
C GLN A 42 -12.05 24.03 -0.56
N ALA A 43 -12.60 25.25 -0.40
CA ALA A 43 -11.93 26.34 0.30
C ALA A 43 -11.70 25.97 1.78
N ALA A 44 -12.70 25.40 2.45
CA ALA A 44 -12.58 24.94 3.83
C ALA A 44 -11.57 23.81 4.00
N TYR A 45 -11.51 22.85 3.05
CA TYR A 45 -10.49 21.81 3.00
C TYR A 45 -9.08 22.41 2.93
N GLN A 46 -8.85 23.37 2.02
CA GLN A 46 -7.55 24.02 1.87
C GLN A 46 -7.13 24.78 3.13
N LEU A 47 -8.08 25.45 3.80
CA LEU A 47 -7.82 26.11 5.08
C LEU A 47 -7.48 25.11 6.19
N ALA A 48 -8.23 24.02 6.28
CA ALA A 48 -8.00 22.95 7.25
C ALA A 48 -6.59 22.34 7.08
N MET A 49 -6.18 22.07 5.84
CA MET A 49 -4.82 21.59 5.54
C MET A 49 -3.76 22.62 5.93
N ARG A 50 -3.97 23.89 5.62
CA ARG A 50 -3.04 24.98 5.99
C ARG A 50 -2.83 25.09 7.49
N TYR A 51 -3.89 24.92 8.26
CA TYR A 51 -3.87 25.05 9.72
C TYR A 51 -3.71 23.73 10.47
N ASN A 52 -3.34 22.66 9.75
CA ASN A 52 -3.14 21.32 10.31
C ASN A 52 -4.36 20.81 11.11
N ASP A 53 -5.56 20.96 10.53
CA ASP A 53 -6.82 20.40 11.06
C ASP A 53 -7.31 19.25 10.16
N PRO A 54 -6.75 18.02 10.35
CA PRO A 54 -7.12 16.87 9.53
C PRO A 54 -8.57 16.42 9.75
N GLY A 55 -9.16 16.71 10.92
CA GLY A 55 -10.56 16.37 11.20
C GLY A 55 -11.51 17.15 10.31
N MET A 56 -11.33 18.47 10.22
CA MET A 56 -12.08 19.32 9.31
C MET A 56 -11.80 18.93 7.85
N ALA A 57 -10.54 18.69 7.48
CA ALA A 57 -10.16 18.29 6.13
C ALA A 57 -10.89 17.02 5.69
N LYS A 58 -10.92 15.97 6.51
CA LYS A 58 -11.67 14.72 6.25
C LYS A 58 -13.16 15.01 6.05
N THR A 59 -13.76 15.80 6.94
CA THR A 59 -15.20 16.14 6.86
C THR A 59 -15.53 16.79 5.53
N LYS A 60 -14.69 17.72 5.07
CA LYS A 60 -14.90 18.43 3.81
C LYS A 60 -14.72 17.53 2.59
N LEU A 61 -13.75 16.63 2.64
CA LEU A 61 -13.57 15.62 1.59
C LEU A 61 -14.77 14.67 1.49
N TYR A 62 -15.31 14.18 2.62
CA TYR A 62 -16.52 13.37 2.60
C TYR A 62 -17.70 14.09 1.96
N ASN A 63 -17.92 15.37 2.28
CA ASN A 63 -18.97 16.17 1.65
C ASN A 63 -18.78 16.26 0.13
N LEU A 64 -17.54 16.45 -0.32
CA LEU A 64 -17.21 16.54 -1.74
C LEU A 64 -17.41 15.21 -2.45
N ILE A 65 -17.00 14.09 -1.84
CA ILE A 65 -17.17 12.72 -2.37
C ILE A 65 -18.66 12.39 -2.52
N ILE A 66 -19.46 12.60 -1.47
CA ILE A 66 -20.91 12.31 -1.49
C ILE A 66 -21.60 13.08 -2.62
N ARG A 67 -21.23 14.35 -2.84
CA ARG A 67 -21.81 15.17 -3.91
C ARG A 67 -21.25 14.85 -5.30
N ASN A 68 -20.07 14.27 -5.39
CA ASN A 68 -19.37 14.03 -6.66
C ASN A 68 -18.72 12.63 -6.66
N PRO A 69 -19.48 11.55 -6.56
CA PRO A 69 -18.94 10.19 -6.43
C PRO A 69 -18.06 9.78 -7.63
N GLU A 70 -18.32 10.33 -8.80
CA GLU A 70 -17.55 10.07 -10.02
C GLU A 70 -16.19 10.79 -10.06
N ASN A 71 -15.94 11.73 -9.14
CA ASN A 71 -14.69 12.49 -9.15
C ASN A 71 -13.67 11.89 -8.18
N LEU A 72 -12.90 10.93 -8.67
CA LEU A 72 -11.90 10.22 -7.88
C LEU A 72 -10.84 11.11 -7.22
N ARG A 73 -10.63 12.34 -7.70
CA ARG A 73 -9.66 13.28 -7.07
C ARG A 73 -9.95 13.56 -5.60
N PHE A 74 -11.21 13.54 -5.19
CA PHE A 74 -11.56 13.75 -3.78
C PHE A 74 -11.28 12.51 -2.94
N GLN A 75 -11.46 11.32 -3.51
CA GLN A 75 -11.07 10.06 -2.88
C GLN A 75 -9.54 9.94 -2.81
N GLU A 76 -8.82 10.30 -3.88
CA GLU A 76 -7.35 10.37 -3.87
C GLU A 76 -6.83 11.30 -2.76
N ALA A 77 -7.42 12.49 -2.63
CA ALA A 77 -7.07 13.42 -1.56
C ALA A 77 -7.38 12.83 -0.16
N LEU A 78 -8.48 12.10 0.00
CA LEU A 78 -8.83 11.44 1.26
C LEU A 78 -7.87 10.29 1.58
N GLY A 79 -7.52 9.47 0.59
CA GLY A 79 -6.55 8.39 0.73
C GLY A 79 -5.17 8.92 1.14
N SER A 80 -4.69 9.99 0.46
CA SER A 80 -3.44 10.67 0.80
C SER A 80 -3.48 11.23 2.23
N LEU A 81 -4.57 11.88 2.63
CA LEU A 81 -4.71 12.43 3.97
C LEU A 81 -4.65 11.32 5.04
N TYR A 82 -5.35 10.21 4.84
CA TYR A 82 -5.27 9.06 5.74
C TYR A 82 -3.85 8.49 5.82
N PHE A 83 -3.17 8.39 4.67
CA PHE A 83 -1.81 7.90 4.61
C PHE A 83 -0.83 8.81 5.38
N GLU A 84 -0.90 10.13 5.18
CA GLU A 84 -0.10 11.12 5.90
C GLU A 84 -0.35 11.10 7.42
N MET A 85 -1.58 10.78 7.84
CA MET A 85 -1.95 10.63 9.25
C MET A 85 -1.52 9.29 9.86
N GLY A 86 -0.98 8.35 9.08
CA GLY A 86 -0.65 7.00 9.53
C GLY A 86 -1.89 6.11 9.75
N GLU A 87 -3.07 6.53 9.27
CA GLU A 87 -4.30 5.73 9.34
C GLU A 87 -4.32 4.69 8.19
N SER A 88 -3.32 3.79 8.19
CA SER A 88 -3.02 2.89 7.07
C SER A 88 -4.19 2.01 6.64
N THR A 89 -5.02 1.54 7.59
CA THR A 89 -6.22 0.75 7.23
C THR A 89 -7.20 1.57 6.41
N SER A 90 -7.48 2.81 6.83
CA SER A 90 -8.41 3.71 6.11
C SER A 90 -7.84 4.13 4.75
N ALA A 91 -6.53 4.42 4.70
CA ALA A 91 -5.84 4.75 3.46
C ALA A 91 -5.91 3.59 2.44
N ALA A 92 -5.65 2.36 2.89
CA ALA A 92 -5.75 1.17 2.04
C ALA A 92 -7.16 0.98 1.49
N LEU A 93 -8.20 1.11 2.32
CA LEU A 93 -9.60 0.95 1.88
C LEU A 93 -9.96 1.96 0.79
N VAL A 94 -9.65 3.24 1.01
CA VAL A 94 -9.94 4.29 0.00
C VAL A 94 -9.15 4.05 -1.29
N ALA A 95 -7.88 3.65 -1.18
CA ALA A 95 -7.07 3.37 -2.36
C ALA A 95 -7.60 2.17 -3.16
N LEU A 96 -8.06 1.11 -2.48
CA LEU A 96 -8.67 -0.05 -3.13
C LEU A 96 -9.97 0.31 -3.85
N ASP A 97 -10.83 1.14 -3.25
CA ASP A 97 -12.05 1.63 -3.91
C ASP A 97 -11.71 2.41 -5.21
N ILE A 98 -10.63 3.21 -5.19
CA ILE A 98 -10.17 3.91 -6.40
C ILE A 98 -9.69 2.91 -7.45
N LEU A 99 -8.95 1.86 -7.04
CA LEU A 99 -8.41 0.86 -7.95
C LEU A 99 -9.48 -0.03 -8.57
N GLU A 100 -10.64 -0.20 -7.94
CA GLU A 100 -11.80 -0.86 -8.56
C GLU A 100 -12.31 -0.10 -9.79
N VAL A 101 -12.15 1.23 -9.83
CA VAL A 101 -12.60 2.08 -10.93
C VAL A 101 -11.46 2.37 -11.93
N ASN A 102 -10.24 2.54 -11.42
CA ASN A 102 -9.05 2.85 -12.21
C ASN A 102 -7.85 2.07 -11.67
N ASP A 103 -7.66 0.85 -12.16
CA ASP A 103 -6.60 -0.09 -11.79
C ASP A 103 -5.17 0.40 -12.09
N LYS A 104 -5.04 1.50 -12.84
CA LYS A 104 -3.77 2.13 -13.23
C LYS A 104 -3.50 3.45 -12.52
N SER A 105 -4.30 3.83 -11.52
CA SER A 105 -4.03 5.02 -10.71
C SER A 105 -2.75 4.83 -9.90
N ILE A 106 -1.65 5.45 -10.34
CA ILE A 106 -0.33 5.34 -9.68
C ILE A 106 -0.43 5.75 -8.21
N GLY A 107 -1.06 6.88 -7.91
CA GLY A 107 -1.22 7.33 -6.52
C GLY A 107 -2.03 6.37 -5.65
N ALA A 108 -3.09 5.76 -6.20
CA ALA A 108 -3.86 4.75 -5.47
C ALA A 108 -3.06 3.45 -5.27
N LEU A 109 -2.29 3.02 -6.27
CA LEU A 109 -1.39 1.87 -6.16
C LEU A 109 -0.33 2.09 -5.07
N GLU A 110 0.28 3.28 -5.03
CA GLU A 110 1.25 3.64 -3.98
C GLU A 110 0.61 3.59 -2.60
N ILE A 111 -0.52 4.27 -2.39
CA ILE A 111 -1.22 4.28 -1.10
C ILE A 111 -1.62 2.86 -0.69
N ALA A 112 -2.17 2.05 -1.61
CA ALA A 112 -2.56 0.67 -1.32
C ALA A 112 -1.34 -0.18 -0.94
N ALA A 113 -0.26 -0.13 -1.74
CA ALA A 113 0.95 -0.91 -1.53
C ALA A 113 1.57 -0.65 -0.15
N TYR A 114 1.84 0.61 0.16
CA TYR A 114 2.47 0.99 1.43
C TYR A 114 1.55 0.81 2.63
N SER A 115 0.27 1.14 2.49
CA SER A 115 -0.68 1.01 3.60
C SER A 115 -0.93 -0.46 3.95
N LEU A 116 -1.08 -1.33 2.95
CA LEU A 116 -1.24 -2.77 3.16
C LEU A 116 0.04 -3.39 3.76
N GLU A 117 1.21 -2.96 3.32
CA GLU A 117 2.48 -3.38 3.93
C GLU A 117 2.56 -2.95 5.40
N GLN A 118 2.21 -1.71 5.73
CA GLN A 118 2.23 -1.21 7.10
C GLN A 118 1.30 -1.96 8.05
N VAL A 119 0.14 -2.42 7.57
CA VAL A 119 -0.77 -3.24 8.36
C VAL A 119 -0.41 -4.74 8.35
N GLY A 120 0.70 -5.11 7.71
CA GLY A 120 1.21 -6.48 7.65
C GLY A 120 0.50 -7.39 6.64
N ALA A 121 -0.36 -6.85 5.78
CA ALA A 121 -1.06 -7.60 4.74
C ALA A 121 -0.18 -7.75 3.47
N LEU A 122 0.97 -8.42 3.63
CA LEU A 122 2.04 -8.47 2.63
C LEU A 122 1.61 -9.13 1.31
N ASP A 123 0.80 -10.17 1.39
CA ASP A 123 0.23 -10.88 0.23
C ASP A 123 -0.69 -9.98 -0.61
N ARG A 124 -1.38 -9.03 0.05
CA ARG A 124 -2.24 -8.05 -0.59
C ARG A 124 -1.45 -6.83 -1.09
N ALA A 125 -0.37 -6.44 -0.42
CA ALA A 125 0.50 -5.33 -0.82
C ALA A 125 1.29 -5.65 -2.10
N LEU A 126 1.78 -6.89 -2.22
CA LEU A 126 2.67 -7.32 -3.31
C LEU A 126 2.15 -6.99 -4.72
N PRO A 127 0.92 -7.34 -5.13
CA PRO A 127 0.44 -7.07 -6.49
C PRO A 127 0.39 -5.57 -6.82
N HIS A 128 0.27 -4.68 -5.84
CA HIS A 128 0.29 -3.24 -6.06
C HIS A 128 1.71 -2.72 -6.31
N PHE A 129 2.74 -3.23 -5.61
CA PHE A 129 4.14 -2.93 -5.94
C PHE A 129 4.54 -3.48 -7.32
N GLU A 130 4.11 -4.70 -7.66
CA GLU A 130 4.33 -5.28 -8.98
C GLU A 130 3.69 -4.42 -10.09
N SER A 131 2.44 -3.96 -9.88
CA SER A 131 1.76 -3.06 -10.80
C SER A 131 2.46 -1.71 -10.94
N LEU A 132 2.95 -1.13 -9.85
CA LEU A 132 3.76 0.10 -9.88
C LEU A 132 4.99 -0.06 -10.74
N TYR A 133 5.76 -1.14 -10.53
CA TYR A 133 6.93 -1.41 -11.38
C TYR A 133 6.55 -1.56 -12.85
N LEU A 134 5.51 -2.32 -13.16
CA LEU A 134 5.07 -2.55 -14.54
C LEU A 134 4.61 -1.26 -15.24
N LEU A 135 4.01 -0.32 -14.52
CA LEU A 135 3.51 0.94 -15.07
C LEU A 135 4.60 2.02 -15.17
N THR A 136 5.54 2.04 -14.25
CA THR A 136 6.50 3.15 -14.10
C THR A 136 7.94 2.78 -14.44
N GLY A 137 8.29 1.49 -14.38
CA GLY A 137 9.68 1.03 -14.46
C GLY A 137 10.51 1.39 -13.21
N ASP A 138 9.85 1.74 -12.09
CA ASP A 138 10.53 2.16 -10.87
C ASP A 138 11.21 0.98 -10.16
N ASN A 139 12.54 1.01 -10.10
CA ASN A 139 13.33 -0.04 -9.46
C ASN A 139 13.10 -0.16 -7.95
N PHE A 140 12.65 0.91 -7.28
CA PHE A 140 12.30 0.84 -5.88
C PHE A 140 11.07 -0.07 -5.66
N SER A 141 10.05 0.07 -6.50
CA SER A 141 8.86 -0.79 -6.49
C SER A 141 9.20 -2.24 -6.80
N LEU A 142 10.16 -2.48 -7.73
CA LEU A 142 10.67 -3.83 -7.99
C LEU A 142 11.42 -4.41 -6.80
N TYR A 143 12.24 -3.60 -6.11
CA TYR A 143 12.92 -4.02 -4.89
C TYR A 143 11.92 -4.40 -3.78
N LYS A 144 10.90 -3.57 -3.58
CA LYS A 144 9.81 -3.83 -2.63
C LYS A 144 9.08 -5.13 -2.97
N SER A 145 8.76 -5.36 -4.24
CA SER A 145 8.16 -6.61 -4.70
C SER A 145 9.04 -7.81 -4.37
N GLY A 146 10.33 -7.75 -4.71
CA GLY A 146 11.29 -8.83 -4.42
C GLY A 146 11.43 -9.10 -2.92
N PHE A 147 11.45 -8.06 -2.09
CA PHE A 147 11.53 -8.20 -0.64
C PHE A 147 10.24 -8.80 -0.04
N LEU A 148 9.06 -8.41 -0.53
CA LEU A 148 7.78 -9.00 -0.12
C LEU A 148 7.67 -10.46 -0.57
N GLN A 149 8.09 -10.77 -1.80
CA GLN A 149 8.16 -12.15 -2.30
C GLN A 149 9.07 -13.02 -1.39
N TYR A 150 10.24 -12.51 -0.99
CA TYR A 150 11.12 -13.16 -0.02
C TYR A 150 10.42 -13.38 1.32
N SER A 151 9.76 -12.35 1.86
CA SER A 151 9.06 -12.41 3.15
C SER A 151 7.90 -13.40 3.13
N LEU A 152 7.25 -13.56 1.99
CA LEU A 152 6.20 -14.55 1.72
C LEU A 152 6.74 -15.96 1.35
N LYS A 153 8.06 -16.16 1.40
CA LYS A 153 8.76 -17.40 1.03
C LYS A 153 8.57 -17.80 -0.44
N ARG A 154 8.25 -16.86 -1.31
CA ARG A 154 8.15 -17.01 -2.77
C ARG A 154 9.55 -16.81 -3.38
N TYR A 155 10.50 -17.68 -3.01
CA TYR A 155 11.93 -17.46 -3.26
C TYR A 155 12.32 -17.43 -4.73
N GLU A 156 11.66 -18.19 -5.60
CA GLU A 156 11.93 -18.16 -7.04
C GLU A 156 11.58 -16.79 -7.63
N GLU A 157 10.43 -16.24 -7.26
CA GLU A 157 9.99 -14.93 -7.72
C GLU A 157 10.89 -13.82 -7.15
N ALA A 158 11.23 -13.89 -5.85
CA ALA A 158 12.16 -12.97 -5.22
C ALA A 158 13.54 -12.98 -5.92
N MET A 159 14.04 -14.16 -6.29
CA MET A 159 15.30 -14.30 -7.03
C MET A 159 15.21 -13.68 -8.41
N ASN A 160 14.09 -13.83 -9.12
CA ASN A 160 13.88 -13.22 -10.42
C ASN A 160 13.84 -11.69 -10.31
N SER A 161 13.14 -11.14 -9.32
CA SER A 161 13.10 -9.70 -9.04
C SER A 161 14.50 -9.14 -8.71
N ALA A 162 15.25 -9.84 -7.86
CA ALA A 162 16.60 -9.44 -7.51
C ALA A 162 17.57 -9.50 -8.71
N ASN A 163 17.49 -10.54 -9.54
CA ASN A 163 18.31 -10.64 -10.76
C ASN A 163 17.96 -9.54 -11.76
N LEU A 164 16.68 -9.19 -11.89
CA LEU A 164 16.23 -8.11 -12.74
C LEU A 164 16.81 -6.76 -12.26
N LEU A 165 16.77 -6.49 -10.96
CA LEU A 165 17.37 -5.29 -10.37
C LEU A 165 18.87 -5.19 -10.60
N VAL A 166 19.62 -6.27 -10.43
CA VAL A 166 21.07 -6.29 -10.69
C VAL A 166 21.35 -5.91 -12.15
N ARG A 167 20.49 -6.31 -13.09
CA ARG A 167 20.62 -6.01 -14.51
C ARG A 167 20.19 -4.58 -14.86
N GLU A 168 19.02 -4.13 -14.37
CA GLU A 168 18.35 -2.91 -14.84
C GLU A 168 18.73 -1.66 -14.03
N ALA A 169 19.06 -1.78 -12.75
CA ALA A 169 19.39 -0.61 -11.92
C ALA A 169 20.61 0.13 -12.46
N LYS A 170 20.58 1.45 -12.42
CA LYS A 170 21.70 2.28 -12.83
C LYS A 170 22.87 2.13 -11.85
N ALA A 171 24.07 2.45 -12.31
CA ALA A 171 25.28 2.27 -11.49
C ALA A 171 25.30 3.14 -10.21
N ASP A 172 24.65 4.30 -10.26
CA ASP A 172 24.60 5.30 -9.19
C ASP A 172 23.22 5.35 -8.48
N GLU A 173 22.28 4.49 -8.88
CA GLU A 173 20.96 4.42 -8.29
C GLU A 173 21.02 3.91 -6.85
N LYS A 174 20.38 4.63 -5.95
CA LYS A 174 20.42 4.34 -4.51
C LYS A 174 19.05 4.05 -3.94
N ILE A 175 19.09 3.32 -2.83
CA ILE A 175 17.92 3.01 -1.99
C ILE A 175 18.27 3.24 -0.52
N GLY A 176 17.31 3.75 0.26
CA GLY A 176 17.47 3.97 1.69
C GLY A 176 17.17 2.73 2.53
N PHE A 177 18.06 2.43 3.47
CA PHE A 177 17.87 1.40 4.50
C PHE A 177 17.86 2.03 5.89
N PRO A 178 17.01 1.60 6.82
CA PRO A 178 17.07 2.04 8.21
C PRO A 178 18.43 1.62 8.80
N LYS A 179 19.15 2.57 9.40
CA LYS A 179 20.37 2.33 10.14
C LYS A 179 20.12 2.38 11.65
N THR A 180 19.30 3.33 12.07
CA THR A 180 18.74 3.48 13.41
C THR A 180 17.27 3.87 13.30
N GLN A 181 16.60 4.16 14.42
CA GLN A 181 15.24 4.67 14.39
C GLN A 181 15.09 6.02 13.69
N THR A 182 16.18 6.80 13.58
CA THR A 182 16.19 8.16 13.04
C THR A 182 17.14 8.36 11.86
N GLU A 183 18.01 7.39 11.58
CA GLU A 183 19.01 7.48 10.52
C GLU A 183 18.73 6.47 9.42
N THR A 184 18.86 6.92 8.18
CA THR A 184 18.78 6.10 6.98
C THR A 184 20.16 6.04 6.31
N GLN A 185 20.58 4.86 5.93
CA GLN A 185 21.75 4.64 5.09
C GLN A 185 21.32 4.54 3.63
N GLU A 186 21.87 5.36 2.76
CA GLU A 186 21.73 5.18 1.32
C GLU A 186 22.77 4.19 0.81
N VAL A 187 22.31 3.18 0.08
CA VAL A 187 23.16 2.16 -0.54
C VAL A 187 22.83 2.01 -2.01
N LEU A 188 23.78 1.50 -2.81
CA LEU A 188 23.50 1.23 -4.22
C LEU A 188 22.41 0.19 -4.40
N MET A 189 21.46 0.45 -5.30
CA MET A 189 20.33 -0.44 -5.60
C MET A 189 20.81 -1.84 -6.00
N LYS A 190 21.90 -1.93 -6.80
CA LYS A 190 22.51 -3.22 -7.16
C LYS A 190 23.08 -3.97 -5.96
N ALA A 191 23.68 -3.27 -5.01
CA ALA A 191 24.17 -3.89 -3.78
C ALA A 191 23.01 -4.39 -2.90
N ALA A 192 21.91 -3.62 -2.83
CA ALA A 192 20.69 -4.05 -2.15
C ALA A 192 20.09 -5.31 -2.79
N ALA A 193 20.05 -5.38 -4.12
CA ALA A 193 19.56 -6.55 -4.85
C ALA A 193 20.44 -7.79 -4.63
N LEU A 194 21.78 -7.63 -4.61
CA LEU A 194 22.71 -8.72 -4.29
C LEU A 194 22.56 -9.18 -2.83
N ASN A 195 22.36 -8.26 -1.89
CA ASN A 195 22.05 -8.63 -0.51
C ASN A 195 20.76 -9.44 -0.41
N LEU A 196 19.70 -9.06 -1.15
CA LEU A 196 18.48 -9.84 -1.20
C LEU A 196 18.70 -11.24 -1.77
N LYS A 197 19.51 -11.39 -2.83
CA LYS A 197 19.92 -12.72 -3.36
C LYS A 197 20.63 -13.55 -2.29
N GLY A 198 21.57 -12.95 -1.56
CA GLY A 198 22.26 -13.62 -0.46
C GLY A 198 21.29 -14.12 0.63
N MET A 199 20.30 -13.30 1.00
CA MET A 199 19.26 -13.66 1.96
C MET A 199 18.43 -14.85 1.45
N ILE A 200 18.06 -14.86 0.17
CA ILE A 200 17.31 -15.97 -0.46
C ILE A 200 18.15 -17.26 -0.43
N TYR A 201 19.41 -17.20 -0.79
CA TYR A 201 20.33 -18.36 -0.73
C TYR A 201 20.46 -18.91 0.69
N LEU A 202 20.56 -18.05 1.71
CA LEU A 202 20.60 -18.49 3.11
C LEU A 202 19.34 -19.29 3.49
N GLU A 203 18.16 -18.79 3.15
CA GLU A 203 16.89 -19.45 3.44
C GLU A 203 16.76 -20.80 2.69
N GLN A 204 17.40 -20.93 1.54
CA GLN A 204 17.48 -22.18 0.77
C GLN A 204 18.60 -23.12 1.25
N GLY A 205 19.40 -22.71 2.24
CA GLY A 205 20.49 -23.50 2.79
C GLY A 205 21.81 -23.47 1.97
N SER A 206 21.88 -22.65 0.92
CA SER A 206 23.08 -22.47 0.08
C SER A 206 24.00 -21.41 0.68
N LYS A 207 24.74 -21.75 1.73
CA LYS A 207 25.63 -20.80 2.46
C LYS A 207 26.74 -20.24 1.59
N GLU A 208 27.32 -21.04 0.71
CA GLU A 208 28.41 -20.64 -0.19
C GLU A 208 27.91 -19.59 -1.20
N ASP A 209 26.75 -19.80 -1.84
CA ASP A 209 26.18 -18.85 -2.78
C ASP A 209 25.73 -17.56 -2.06
N ALA A 210 25.20 -17.69 -0.83
CA ALA A 210 24.84 -16.57 0.00
C ALA A 210 26.07 -15.70 0.33
N LYS A 211 27.19 -16.34 0.71
CA LYS A 211 28.46 -15.68 1.00
C LYS A 211 28.94 -14.87 -0.21
N VAL A 212 28.97 -15.50 -1.39
CA VAL A 212 29.38 -14.83 -2.63
C VAL A 212 28.51 -13.61 -2.91
N ALA A 213 27.18 -13.74 -2.81
CA ALA A 213 26.27 -12.64 -3.08
C ALA A 213 26.44 -11.47 -2.08
N PHE A 214 26.69 -11.74 -0.80
CA PHE A 214 26.97 -10.69 0.19
C PHE A 214 28.33 -10.03 -0.02
N GLU A 215 29.36 -10.79 -0.39
CA GLU A 215 30.69 -10.26 -0.73
C GLU A 215 30.61 -9.33 -1.96
N GLU A 216 29.87 -9.72 -3.00
CA GLU A 216 29.62 -8.88 -4.17
C GLU A 216 28.85 -7.59 -3.79
N ALA A 217 27.85 -7.68 -2.92
CA ALA A 217 27.13 -6.51 -2.42
C ALA A 217 28.05 -5.53 -1.70
N ILE A 218 28.94 -6.03 -0.82
CA ILE A 218 29.93 -5.24 -0.07
C ILE A 218 31.01 -4.67 -1.01
N GLN A 219 31.38 -5.41 -2.05
CA GLN A 219 32.33 -4.92 -3.05
C GLN A 219 31.77 -3.73 -3.83
N LEU A 220 30.46 -3.77 -4.18
CA LEU A 220 29.79 -2.65 -4.85
C LEU A 220 29.58 -1.47 -3.91
N ASP A 221 29.19 -1.73 -2.68
CA ASP A 221 28.96 -0.71 -1.67
C ASP A 221 29.61 -1.09 -0.32
N PRO A 222 30.88 -0.70 -0.09
CA PRO A 222 31.58 -1.02 1.14
C PRO A 222 30.96 -0.42 2.40
N SER A 223 30.03 0.53 2.27
CA SER A 223 29.34 1.12 3.40
C SER A 223 28.12 0.30 3.86
N PHE A 224 27.64 -0.67 3.08
CA PHE A 224 26.38 -1.40 3.33
C PHE A 224 26.47 -2.30 4.56
N ASP A 225 26.04 -1.77 5.71
CA ASP A 225 26.18 -2.46 7.01
C ASP A 225 25.34 -3.74 7.08
N MET A 226 24.11 -3.74 6.56
CA MET A 226 23.24 -4.92 6.54
C MET A 226 23.86 -6.09 5.76
N ALA A 227 24.54 -5.84 4.64
CA ALA A 227 25.21 -6.89 3.88
C ALA A 227 26.38 -7.50 4.68
N LYS A 228 27.13 -6.69 5.43
CA LYS A 228 28.20 -7.17 6.32
C LYS A 228 27.65 -8.05 7.45
N GLU A 229 26.55 -7.65 8.08
CA GLU A 229 25.86 -8.44 9.10
C GLU A 229 25.35 -9.77 8.55
N ASN A 230 24.75 -9.75 7.34
CA ASN A 230 24.28 -10.96 6.69
C ASN A 230 25.41 -11.91 6.29
N LEU A 231 26.55 -11.39 5.85
CA LEU A 231 27.75 -12.18 5.56
C LEU A 231 28.22 -12.99 6.79
N GLN A 232 28.14 -12.43 8.00
CA GLN A 232 28.51 -13.14 9.23
C GLN A 232 27.62 -14.39 9.47
N LYS A 233 26.39 -14.41 8.99
CA LYS A 233 25.46 -15.56 9.12
C LYS A 233 25.83 -16.75 8.23
N THR A 234 26.76 -16.57 7.29
CA THR A 234 27.24 -17.64 6.41
C THR A 234 28.40 -18.45 7.01
N GLN A 235 28.97 -18.04 8.13
CA GLN A 235 30.08 -18.67 8.84
C GLN A 235 29.69 -19.95 9.59
#